data_c97a78b8318be009fd0da02448336bd2
#
_entry.id   c97a78b8318be009fd0da02448336bd2
#
_cell.length_a   1.000
_cell.length_b   1.000
_cell.length_c   1.000
_cell.angle_alpha   90.00
_cell.angle_beta   90.00
_cell.angle_gamma   90.00
#
_symmetry.space_group_name_H-M   'P 1'
#
loop_
_entity.id
_entity.type
_entity.pdbx_description
1 polymer ?
#
loop_
_entity_poly.entity_id
_entity_poly.type
_entity_poly.pdbx_seq_one_letter_code
_entity_poly.pdbx_strand_id
1 'polypeptide(L)'
;MAKYFLGSVGTVEAFEKVGDNYELAFVSKTLTDSGINTSITKDDIRGGTGGAIQFSFYHDPNVEITLTDVVFKKEYLEGQLGANFEASGAHGYKSETIKCSADGSIELSEQPLSLEFGACGGEIKAAWATEEGKDDWKVYEFAGKILTSANFKKDVKYCVRYCVADPNALIARVTTSILPKEYMLVITAPVFSGDACASNGKRAGTITYEIPRFRLNGGSEMAFNMSSNQTMSLAGVAYASETCDLMEASLYNIVLSLDDGSLGIKELIVDEDTLKKGLAPKVYGLLNDGRLSLLNNEADLTFVPVLVDGKFNAAGEVTVTYKLNTAITDTITVAE
;
A
#
# COMPACT_ATOMS: atom_id res chain seq x y z
N MET A 1 1.93 33.66 3.75
CA MET A 1 2.75 32.51 3.29
C MET A 1 1.89 31.26 3.44
N ALA A 2 1.52 30.63 2.34
CA ALA A 2 0.75 29.39 2.38
C ALA A 2 1.57 28.29 3.07
N LYS A 3 0.97 27.59 4.00
CA LYS A 3 1.58 26.46 4.67
C LYS A 3 1.02 25.17 4.06
N TYR A 4 1.90 24.22 3.79
CA TYR A 4 1.53 22.92 3.26
C TYR A 4 1.69 21.85 4.33
N PHE A 5 0.74 20.94 4.40
CA PHE A 5 0.68 19.88 5.38
C PHE A 5 0.44 18.55 4.69
N LEU A 6 1.17 17.53 5.10
CA LEU A 6 0.81 16.15 4.80
C LEU A 6 -0.30 15.75 5.77
N GLY A 7 -1.51 15.58 5.29
CA GLY A 7 -2.68 15.53 6.16
C GLY A 7 -3.34 14.16 6.29
N SER A 8 -2.76 13.10 5.72
CA SER A 8 -3.36 11.77 5.76
C SER A 8 -2.31 10.69 5.51
N VAL A 9 -2.66 9.49 5.89
CA VAL A 9 -1.94 8.27 5.51
C VAL A 9 -2.05 8.07 4.00
N GLY A 10 -0.99 7.62 3.37
CA GLY A 10 -0.94 7.41 1.93
C GLY A 10 -1.80 6.23 1.44
N THR A 11 -2.12 6.21 0.16
CA THR A 11 -2.51 4.99 -0.56
C THR A 11 -1.23 4.32 -1.03
N VAL A 12 -1.16 2.99 -0.90
CA VAL A 12 -0.02 2.20 -1.36
C VAL A 12 -0.47 1.23 -2.43
N GLU A 13 0.27 1.23 -3.52
CA GLU A 13 0.15 0.29 -4.62
C GLU A 13 1.46 -0.50 -4.70
N ALA A 14 1.37 -1.83 -4.68
CA ALA A 14 2.53 -2.71 -4.79
C ALA A 14 2.45 -3.54 -6.06
N PHE A 15 3.54 -3.58 -6.78
CA PHE A 15 3.66 -4.30 -8.05
C PHE A 15 4.74 -5.38 -7.90
N GLU A 16 4.41 -6.60 -8.29
CA GLU A 16 5.35 -7.74 -8.37
C GLU A 16 5.90 -7.85 -9.79
N LYS A 17 7.20 -8.09 -9.92
CA LYS A 17 7.82 -8.30 -11.23
C LYS A 17 7.57 -9.73 -11.70
N VAL A 18 6.83 -9.88 -12.80
CA VAL A 18 6.54 -11.15 -13.45
C VAL A 18 7.15 -11.15 -14.85
N GLY A 19 8.28 -11.83 -15.00
CA GLY A 19 9.09 -11.75 -16.21
C GLY A 19 9.64 -10.33 -16.43
N ASP A 20 9.32 -9.72 -17.56
CA ASP A 20 9.73 -8.34 -17.90
C ASP A 20 8.67 -7.28 -17.55
N ASN A 21 7.53 -7.69 -17.00
CA ASN A 21 6.42 -6.80 -16.67
C ASN A 21 6.22 -6.67 -15.15
N TYR A 22 5.55 -5.58 -14.75
CA TYR A 22 5.07 -5.40 -13.39
C TYR A 22 3.57 -5.64 -13.34
N GLU A 23 3.13 -6.52 -12.45
CA GLU A 23 1.73 -6.82 -12.19
C GLU A 23 1.33 -6.27 -10.82
N LEU A 24 0.13 -5.71 -10.73
CA LEU A 24 -0.39 -5.18 -9.47
C LEU A 24 -0.65 -6.33 -8.49
N ALA A 25 0.15 -6.39 -7.42
CA ALA A 25 0.00 -7.39 -6.37
C ALA A 25 -1.09 -7.00 -5.37
N PHE A 26 -1.07 -5.75 -4.89
CA PHE A 26 -2.12 -5.24 -4.00
C PHE A 26 -2.21 -3.71 -4.00
N VAL A 27 -3.37 -3.21 -3.58
CA VAL A 27 -3.60 -1.79 -3.27
C VAL A 27 -4.07 -1.68 -1.83
N SER A 28 -3.49 -0.78 -1.04
CA SER A 28 -4.00 -0.43 0.28
C SER A 28 -4.44 1.03 0.35
N LYS A 29 -5.68 1.21 0.80
CA LYS A 29 -6.32 2.51 1.09
C LYS A 29 -6.78 2.61 2.55
N THR A 30 -6.49 1.58 3.33
CA THR A 30 -6.95 1.39 4.72
C THR A 30 -5.81 1.43 5.71
N LEU A 31 -4.67 1.98 5.29
CA LEU A 31 -3.53 2.19 6.16
C LEU A 31 -3.89 3.12 7.32
N THR A 32 -3.43 2.78 8.51
CA THR A 32 -3.51 3.64 9.70
C THR A 32 -2.21 4.38 9.93
N ASP A 33 -1.11 3.84 9.42
CA ASP A 33 0.20 4.46 9.48
C ASP A 33 1.02 4.11 8.25
N SER A 34 1.81 5.08 7.77
CA SER A 34 2.79 4.88 6.71
C SER A 34 4.01 5.75 6.99
N GLY A 35 5.16 5.13 7.17
CA GLY A 35 6.41 5.80 7.46
C GLY A 35 7.46 5.50 6.38
N ILE A 36 8.18 6.55 5.97
CA ILE A 36 9.39 6.44 5.15
C ILE A 36 10.51 7.07 5.96
N ASN A 37 11.49 6.27 6.34
CA ASN A 37 12.65 6.71 7.10
C ASN A 37 13.88 6.64 6.22
N THR A 38 14.50 7.78 5.97
CA THR A 38 15.75 7.87 5.21
C THR A 38 16.90 8.16 6.16
N SER A 39 17.95 7.40 6.07
CA SER A 39 19.17 7.57 6.88
C SER A 39 20.43 7.43 6.04
N ILE A 40 21.49 8.07 6.49
CA ILE A 40 22.82 7.98 5.89
C ILE A 40 23.87 7.98 7.01
N THR A 41 24.84 7.11 6.89
CA THR A 41 25.96 7.07 7.83
C THR A 41 26.95 8.19 7.52
N LYS A 42 27.42 8.86 8.56
CA LYS A 42 28.40 9.95 8.46
C LYS A 42 29.62 9.63 9.30
N ASP A 43 30.78 9.65 8.66
CA ASP A 43 32.07 9.53 9.35
C ASP A 43 32.84 10.84 9.30
N ASP A 44 33.30 11.27 10.48
CA ASP A 44 34.06 12.49 10.65
C ASP A 44 35.56 12.19 10.83
N ILE A 45 36.37 12.72 9.96
CA ILE A 45 37.84 12.75 10.12
C ILE A 45 38.17 13.98 10.97
N ARG A 46 38.75 13.73 12.12
CA ARG A 46 39.15 14.76 13.09
C ARG A 46 40.65 14.87 13.17
N GLY A 47 41.18 16.10 13.31
CA GLY A 47 42.63 16.32 13.37
C GLY A 47 42.98 17.70 13.90
N GLY A 48 44.27 17.92 14.14
CA GLY A 48 44.78 19.16 14.69
C GLY A 48 44.58 19.33 16.21
N THR A 49 45.11 20.44 16.73
CA THR A 49 44.96 20.80 18.14
C THR A 49 43.50 21.11 18.46
N GLY A 50 42.91 20.32 19.38
CA GLY A 50 41.50 20.46 19.76
C GLY A 50 40.55 19.51 19.03
N GLY A 51 41.00 18.62 18.12
CA GLY A 51 40.20 17.56 17.55
C GLY A 51 39.04 18.04 16.67
N ALA A 52 39.20 19.18 16.00
CA ALA A 52 38.17 19.71 15.08
C ALA A 52 37.93 18.76 13.90
N ILE A 53 36.67 18.72 13.44
CA ILE A 53 36.31 17.97 12.21
C ILE A 53 37.00 18.64 11.03
N GLN A 54 37.84 17.88 10.32
CA GLN A 54 38.54 18.34 9.15
C GLN A 54 37.79 18.01 7.86
N PHE A 55 37.09 16.86 7.86
CA PHE A 55 36.34 16.37 6.73
C PHE A 55 35.25 15.40 7.24
N SER A 56 34.12 15.37 6.56
CA SER A 56 33.06 14.39 6.79
C SER A 56 32.72 13.71 5.46
N PHE A 57 32.59 12.41 5.46
CA PHE A 57 32.07 11.68 4.32
C PHE A 57 30.84 10.88 4.72
N TYR A 58 29.93 10.74 3.75
CA TYR A 58 28.64 10.11 3.92
C TYR A 58 28.61 8.84 3.10
N HIS A 59 28.11 7.76 3.70
CA HIS A 59 28.00 6.45 3.06
C HIS A 59 26.81 5.69 3.60
N ASP A 60 26.49 4.53 3.01
CA ASP A 60 25.42 3.61 3.39
C ASP A 60 24.05 4.31 3.49
N PRO A 61 23.57 4.93 2.40
CA PRO A 61 22.21 5.45 2.36
C PRO A 61 21.20 4.30 2.52
N ASN A 62 20.22 4.49 3.39
CA ASN A 62 19.18 3.50 3.67
C ASN A 62 17.80 4.15 3.65
N VAL A 63 16.82 3.45 3.08
CA VAL A 63 15.41 3.85 3.06
C VAL A 63 14.59 2.70 3.62
N GLU A 64 14.01 2.93 4.78
CA GLU A 64 13.13 1.98 5.44
C GLU A 64 11.67 2.44 5.28
N ILE A 65 10.79 1.50 4.95
CA ILE A 65 9.38 1.74 4.79
C ILE A 65 8.62 0.87 5.78
N THR A 66 7.68 1.49 6.49
CA THR A 66 6.76 0.82 7.40
C THR A 66 5.34 1.20 7.05
N LEU A 67 4.49 0.19 6.85
CA LEU A 67 3.09 0.35 6.51
C LEU A 67 2.26 -0.45 7.52
N THR A 68 1.23 0.16 8.09
CA THR A 68 0.31 -0.51 9.02
C THR A 68 -1.11 -0.43 8.47
N ASP A 69 -1.72 -1.58 8.25
CA ASP A 69 -3.08 -1.71 7.71
C ASP A 69 -4.01 -2.38 8.73
N VAL A 70 -5.26 -1.93 8.79
CA VAL A 70 -6.31 -2.55 9.62
C VAL A 70 -7.04 -3.67 8.89
N VAL A 71 -6.87 -3.79 7.59
CA VAL A 71 -7.49 -4.82 6.78
C VAL A 71 -6.53 -5.96 6.54
N PHE A 72 -6.98 -7.17 6.89
CA PHE A 72 -6.25 -8.38 6.55
C PHE A 72 -6.30 -8.63 5.03
N LYS A 73 -5.13 -8.78 4.42
CA LYS A 73 -4.96 -9.18 3.03
C LYS A 73 -4.02 -10.37 2.95
N LYS A 74 -4.43 -11.41 2.22
CA LYS A 74 -3.59 -12.60 2.04
C LYS A 74 -2.28 -12.28 1.34
N GLU A 75 -2.29 -11.31 0.44
CA GLU A 75 -1.14 -10.82 -0.33
C GLU A 75 -0.02 -10.29 0.58
N TYR A 76 -0.38 -9.73 1.74
CA TYR A 76 0.60 -9.29 2.73
C TYR A 76 1.35 -10.47 3.35
N LEU A 77 0.62 -11.54 3.68
CA LEU A 77 1.26 -12.77 4.17
C LEU A 77 2.07 -13.45 3.07
N GLU A 78 1.56 -13.51 1.85
CA GLU A 78 2.29 -14.07 0.70
C GLU A 78 3.62 -13.34 0.49
N GLY A 79 3.60 -12.02 0.59
CA GLY A 79 4.81 -11.20 0.48
C GLY A 79 5.82 -11.46 1.59
N GLN A 80 5.37 -11.51 2.84
CA GLN A 80 6.21 -11.75 4.02
C GLN A 80 6.75 -13.18 4.08
N LEU A 81 5.89 -14.15 3.75
CA LEU A 81 6.22 -15.56 3.77
C LEU A 81 6.98 -16.02 2.50
N GLY A 82 7.00 -15.19 1.44
CA GLY A 82 7.59 -15.57 0.16
C GLY A 82 6.93 -16.79 -0.49
N ALA A 83 5.68 -17.10 -0.11
CA ALA A 83 4.94 -18.27 -0.57
C ALA A 83 3.50 -17.86 -0.90
N ASN A 84 3.00 -18.32 -2.03
CA ASN A 84 1.62 -18.07 -2.43
C ASN A 84 0.66 -19.01 -1.68
N PHE A 85 -0.56 -18.56 -1.47
CA PHE A 85 -1.64 -19.40 -0.99
C PHE A 85 -2.20 -20.25 -2.14
N GLU A 86 -2.12 -21.55 -1.99
CA GLU A 86 -2.55 -22.54 -2.99
C GLU A 86 -3.71 -23.38 -2.46
N ALA A 87 -4.62 -23.77 -3.35
CA ALA A 87 -5.73 -24.65 -3.01
C ALA A 87 -5.30 -26.13 -2.88
N SER A 88 -4.15 -26.51 -3.40
CA SER A 88 -3.69 -27.90 -3.42
C SER A 88 -3.37 -28.43 -2.03
N GLY A 89 -4.08 -29.48 -1.61
CA GLY A 89 -3.91 -30.12 -0.30
C GLY A 89 -4.37 -29.26 0.86
N ALA A 90 -5.20 -28.26 0.59
CA ALA A 90 -5.75 -27.40 1.62
C ALA A 90 -6.77 -28.17 2.48
N HIS A 91 -6.77 -27.84 3.75
CA HIS A 91 -7.64 -28.45 4.73
C HIS A 91 -8.06 -27.39 5.76
N GLY A 92 -9.16 -27.69 6.45
CA GLY A 92 -9.66 -26.85 7.54
C GLY A 92 -9.93 -27.68 8.78
N TYR A 93 -10.11 -26.98 9.90
CA TYR A 93 -10.54 -27.61 11.15
C TYR A 93 -12.02 -27.32 11.38
N LYS A 94 -12.82 -28.38 11.42
CA LYS A 94 -14.23 -28.29 11.74
C LYS A 94 -14.46 -28.53 13.22
N SER A 95 -15.34 -27.74 13.82
CA SER A 95 -15.81 -27.94 15.19
C SER A 95 -17.33 -28.09 15.16
N GLU A 96 -17.85 -29.10 15.76
CA GLU A 96 -19.30 -29.36 15.85
C GLU A 96 -19.68 -29.95 17.21
N THR A 97 -20.91 -29.75 17.63
CA THR A 97 -21.48 -30.38 18.84
C THR A 97 -22.42 -31.48 18.41
N ILE A 98 -22.10 -32.70 18.79
CA ILE A 98 -22.84 -33.91 18.38
C ILE A 98 -23.44 -34.56 19.60
N LYS A 99 -24.72 -34.92 19.55
CA LYS A 99 -25.36 -35.75 20.54
C LYS A 99 -25.06 -37.22 20.25
N CYS A 100 -24.45 -37.93 21.19
CA CYS A 100 -24.15 -39.33 21.06
C CYS A 100 -25.46 -40.15 20.96
N SER A 101 -25.64 -40.88 19.88
CA SER A 101 -26.86 -41.64 19.61
C SER A 101 -26.85 -43.03 20.24
N ALA A 102 -25.66 -43.60 20.44
CA ALA A 102 -25.45 -44.91 21.05
C ALA A 102 -24.17 -44.91 21.91
N ASP A 103 -24.16 -45.69 22.99
CA ASP A 103 -22.95 -45.83 23.80
C ASP A 103 -21.76 -46.30 22.96
N GLY A 104 -20.63 -45.68 23.18
CA GLY A 104 -19.36 -46.09 22.58
C GLY A 104 -19.05 -45.51 21.22
N SER A 105 -19.93 -44.70 20.58
CA SER A 105 -19.65 -44.14 19.26
C SER A 105 -20.28 -42.80 18.99
N ILE A 106 -19.56 -41.96 18.26
CA ILE A 106 -20.04 -40.66 17.72
C ILE A 106 -19.83 -40.67 16.22
N GLU A 107 -20.85 -40.29 15.45
CA GLU A 107 -20.78 -40.14 14.00
C GLU A 107 -20.59 -38.65 13.65
N LEU A 108 -19.52 -38.35 12.90
CA LEU A 108 -19.16 -37.05 12.44
C LEU A 108 -19.94 -36.67 11.18
N SER A 109 -20.23 -35.41 10.99
CA SER A 109 -20.96 -34.93 9.80
C SER A 109 -20.12 -35.09 8.52
N GLU A 110 -18.78 -34.94 8.60
CA GLU A 110 -17.88 -35.10 7.48
C GLU A 110 -16.78 -36.14 7.75
N GLN A 111 -16.12 -36.57 6.66
CA GLN A 111 -15.01 -37.50 6.74
C GLN A 111 -13.78 -36.77 7.28
N PRO A 112 -13.21 -37.20 8.43
CA PRO A 112 -11.95 -36.67 8.90
C PRO A 112 -10.80 -36.96 7.93
N LEU A 113 -9.88 -36.03 7.86
CA LEU A 113 -8.65 -36.13 7.09
C LEU A 113 -7.48 -36.44 8.03
N SER A 114 -6.67 -37.41 7.66
CA SER A 114 -5.37 -37.63 8.30
C SER A 114 -4.38 -36.57 7.84
N LEU A 115 -3.66 -35.95 8.77
CA LEU A 115 -2.62 -34.95 8.46
C LEU A 115 -1.25 -35.61 8.57
N GLU A 116 -0.46 -35.49 7.49
CA GLU A 116 0.95 -35.86 7.49
C GLU A 116 1.81 -34.63 7.77
N PHE A 117 2.66 -34.67 8.79
CA PHE A 117 3.60 -33.61 9.11
C PHE A 117 4.99 -33.94 8.56
N GLY A 118 5.24 -33.58 7.30
CA GLY A 118 6.54 -33.46 6.66
C GLY A 118 7.51 -34.66 6.82
N ALA A 119 8.78 -34.40 6.58
CA ALA A 119 9.86 -35.38 6.59
C ALA A 119 10.22 -35.94 7.99
N CYS A 120 9.72 -35.36 9.06
CA CYS A 120 9.90 -35.87 10.42
C CYS A 120 8.94 -37.03 10.75
N GLY A 121 8.10 -37.43 9.80
CA GLY A 121 7.27 -38.62 9.81
C GLY A 121 6.28 -38.68 10.97
N GLY A 122 5.03 -38.42 10.69
CA GLY A 122 3.94 -38.64 11.62
C GLY A 122 2.63 -38.30 10.96
N GLU A 123 1.70 -39.24 10.98
CA GLU A 123 0.33 -39.01 10.54
C GLU A 123 -0.54 -38.80 11.78
N ILE A 124 -1.24 -37.68 11.85
CA ILE A 124 -2.29 -37.49 12.86
C ILE A 124 -3.59 -38.02 12.30
N LYS A 125 -3.95 -39.22 12.73
CA LYS A 125 -5.26 -39.84 12.50
C LYS A 125 -6.13 -39.63 13.73
N ALA A 126 -6.49 -38.38 14.01
CA ALA A 126 -7.16 -38.10 15.27
C ALA A 126 -8.21 -36.99 15.13
N ALA A 127 -9.25 -37.14 15.93
CA ALA A 127 -10.18 -36.11 16.27
C ALA A 127 -10.11 -35.83 17.78
N TRP A 128 -10.39 -34.62 18.19
CA TRP A 128 -10.41 -34.23 19.60
C TRP A 128 -11.87 -34.06 20.02
N ALA A 129 -12.23 -34.60 21.17
CA ALA A 129 -13.56 -34.43 21.70
C ALA A 129 -13.55 -34.21 23.22
N THR A 130 -14.52 -33.42 23.66
CA THR A 130 -14.83 -33.23 25.08
C THR A 130 -16.35 -33.24 25.27
N GLU A 131 -16.83 -33.58 26.45
CA GLU A 131 -18.25 -33.42 26.81
C GLU A 131 -18.64 -31.94 26.87
N GLU A 132 -19.80 -31.59 26.37
CA GLU A 132 -20.29 -30.22 26.36
C GLU A 132 -20.25 -29.61 27.77
N GLY A 133 -19.64 -28.44 27.89
CA GLY A 133 -19.44 -27.74 29.16
C GLY A 133 -18.24 -28.20 29.97
N LYS A 134 -17.44 -29.13 29.47
CA LYS A 134 -16.17 -29.53 30.07
C LYS A 134 -15.01 -29.10 29.18
N ASP A 135 -13.83 -28.94 29.77
CA ASP A 135 -12.57 -28.61 29.05
C ASP A 135 -11.53 -29.75 29.18
N ASP A 136 -12.03 -31.01 29.19
CA ASP A 136 -11.20 -32.21 29.24
C ASP A 136 -11.12 -32.85 27.84
N TRP A 137 -10.36 -32.17 26.93
CA TRP A 137 -10.18 -32.62 25.55
C TRP A 137 -9.35 -33.91 25.48
N LYS A 138 -9.91 -34.91 24.81
CA LYS A 138 -9.23 -36.18 24.55
C LYS A 138 -9.13 -36.46 23.07
N VAL A 139 -8.05 -37.13 22.70
CA VAL A 139 -7.78 -37.54 21.32
C VAL A 139 -8.42 -38.90 21.06
N TYR A 140 -9.10 -39.01 19.93
CA TYR A 140 -9.76 -40.24 19.50
C TYR A 140 -9.39 -40.57 18.05
N GLU A 141 -9.11 -41.85 17.78
CA GLU A 141 -8.94 -42.32 16.41
C GLU A 141 -10.31 -42.43 15.73
N PHE A 142 -10.30 -42.32 14.43
CA PHE A 142 -11.51 -42.46 13.62
C PHE A 142 -11.39 -43.59 12.60
N ALA A 143 -12.53 -44.25 12.34
CA ALA A 143 -12.72 -45.21 11.25
C ALA A 143 -13.87 -44.69 10.37
N GLY A 144 -13.55 -44.23 9.16
CA GLY A 144 -14.52 -43.47 8.37
C GLY A 144 -14.96 -42.21 9.10
N LYS A 145 -16.24 -42.00 9.26
CA LYS A 145 -16.84 -40.88 10.02
C LYS A 145 -17.09 -41.18 11.50
N ILE A 146 -16.64 -42.30 12.00
CA ILE A 146 -17.00 -42.77 13.34
C ILE A 146 -15.82 -42.70 14.29
N LEU A 147 -16.03 -42.02 15.42
CA LEU A 147 -15.17 -42.09 16.60
C LEU A 147 -15.70 -43.15 17.55
N THR A 148 -14.84 -44.02 18.03
CA THR A 148 -15.22 -45.10 18.95
C THR A 148 -14.49 -44.95 20.27
N SER A 149 -15.21 -44.99 21.38
CA SER A 149 -14.62 -44.99 22.72
C SER A 149 -15.66 -45.38 23.78
N ALA A 150 -15.25 -46.14 24.77
CA ALA A 150 -16.08 -46.42 25.94
C ALA A 150 -16.48 -45.14 26.76
N ASN A 151 -15.82 -44.04 26.50
CA ASN A 151 -16.12 -42.75 27.14
C ASN A 151 -17.37 -42.09 26.56
N PHE A 152 -17.78 -42.45 25.35
CA PHE A 152 -18.99 -41.87 24.74
C PHE A 152 -20.25 -42.49 25.32
N LYS A 153 -21.09 -41.67 25.90
CA LYS A 153 -22.34 -42.08 26.54
C LYS A 153 -23.54 -41.61 25.72
N LYS A 154 -24.50 -42.50 25.56
CA LYS A 154 -25.75 -42.20 24.89
C LYS A 154 -26.42 -40.97 25.50
N ASP A 155 -27.03 -40.15 24.65
CA ASP A 155 -27.75 -38.90 24.98
C ASP A 155 -26.87 -37.77 25.53
N VAL A 156 -25.56 -37.96 25.70
CA VAL A 156 -24.61 -36.90 26.07
C VAL A 156 -24.15 -36.18 24.82
N LYS A 157 -23.96 -34.87 24.93
CA LYS A 157 -23.41 -34.03 23.85
C LYS A 157 -21.90 -33.90 24.02
N TYR A 158 -21.21 -33.99 22.89
CA TYR A 158 -19.78 -33.83 22.80
C TYR A 158 -19.42 -32.70 21.80
N CYS A 159 -18.55 -31.80 22.20
CA CYS A 159 -17.88 -30.87 21.31
C CYS A 159 -16.72 -31.62 20.63
N VAL A 160 -16.73 -31.74 19.31
CA VAL A 160 -15.72 -32.47 18.56
C VAL A 160 -15.03 -31.52 17.60
N ARG A 161 -13.72 -31.66 17.51
CA ARG A 161 -12.89 -30.93 16.54
C ARG A 161 -12.04 -31.90 15.74
N TYR A 162 -12.01 -31.76 14.44
CA TYR A 162 -11.26 -32.63 13.54
C TYR A 162 -10.90 -31.89 12.24
N CYS A 163 -9.92 -32.44 11.52
CA CYS A 163 -9.48 -31.88 10.24
C CYS A 163 -10.35 -32.46 9.11
N VAL A 164 -10.71 -31.62 8.15
CA VAL A 164 -11.46 -32.01 6.95
C VAL A 164 -10.79 -31.44 5.70
N ALA A 165 -10.94 -32.13 4.57
CA ALA A 165 -10.56 -31.59 3.28
C ALA A 165 -11.54 -30.45 2.94
N ASP A 166 -11.01 -29.30 2.62
CA ASP A 166 -11.79 -28.13 2.21
C ASP A 166 -11.30 -27.66 0.84
N PRO A 167 -12.11 -27.84 -0.22
CA PRO A 167 -11.71 -27.43 -1.58
C PRO A 167 -11.61 -25.90 -1.74
N ASN A 168 -12.18 -25.13 -0.81
CA ASN A 168 -12.15 -23.67 -0.81
C ASN A 168 -11.04 -23.11 0.09
N ALA A 169 -10.40 -23.94 0.90
CA ALA A 169 -9.29 -23.51 1.73
C ALA A 169 -8.04 -23.27 0.89
N LEU A 170 -7.23 -22.32 1.36
CA LEU A 170 -5.95 -22.00 0.77
C LEU A 170 -4.86 -22.26 1.81
N ILE A 171 -3.75 -22.83 1.39
CA ILE A 171 -2.61 -23.12 2.26
C ILE A 171 -1.33 -22.49 1.72
N ALA A 172 -0.61 -21.76 2.58
CA ALA A 172 0.76 -21.32 2.31
C ALA A 172 1.72 -22.10 3.20
N ARG A 173 2.78 -22.65 2.61
CA ARG A 173 3.79 -23.41 3.34
C ARG A 173 5.06 -22.60 3.49
N VAL A 174 5.45 -22.37 4.73
CA VAL A 174 6.72 -21.75 5.09
C VAL A 174 7.79 -22.83 5.14
N THR A 175 8.82 -22.70 4.32
CA THR A 175 9.96 -23.63 4.26
C THR A 175 11.21 -22.97 4.82
N THR A 176 12.27 -23.75 5.05
CA THR A 176 13.56 -23.22 5.51
C THR A 176 14.29 -22.34 4.49
N SER A 177 13.84 -22.35 3.23
CA SER A 177 14.36 -21.54 2.14
C SER A 177 13.45 -20.35 1.80
N ILE A 178 12.67 -19.88 2.78
CA ILE A 178 11.79 -18.73 2.60
C ILE A 178 12.59 -17.47 2.22
N LEU A 179 12.13 -16.78 1.21
CA LEU A 179 12.64 -15.49 0.80
C LEU A 179 11.47 -14.53 0.60
N PRO A 180 11.40 -13.43 1.36
CA PRO A 180 10.34 -12.44 1.17
C PRO A 180 10.31 -11.91 -0.26
N LYS A 181 9.11 -11.64 -0.76
CA LYS A 181 8.96 -11.10 -2.11
C LYS A 181 9.51 -9.69 -2.23
N GLU A 182 9.90 -9.34 -3.44
CA GLU A 182 10.33 -8.00 -3.83
C GLU A 182 9.21 -7.33 -4.61
N TYR A 183 8.95 -6.06 -4.31
CA TYR A 183 7.91 -5.26 -4.94
C TYR A 183 8.48 -3.93 -5.44
N MET A 184 7.87 -3.36 -6.45
CA MET A 184 7.90 -1.93 -6.68
C MET A 184 6.75 -1.31 -5.88
N LEU A 185 7.02 -0.29 -5.08
CA LEU A 185 5.97 0.42 -4.32
C LEU A 185 5.74 1.81 -4.87
N VAL A 186 4.46 2.19 -4.93
CA VAL A 186 4.03 3.57 -5.18
C VAL A 186 3.19 4.01 -3.99
N ILE A 187 3.67 5.00 -3.24
CA ILE A 187 3.00 5.54 -2.07
C ILE A 187 2.53 6.95 -2.39
N THR A 188 1.23 7.18 -2.37
CA THR A 188 0.61 8.44 -2.74
C THR A 188 -0.11 9.06 -1.57
N ALA A 189 0.25 10.28 -1.18
CA ALA A 189 -0.38 10.99 -0.07
C ALA A 189 -0.87 12.38 -0.49
N PRO A 190 -2.04 12.84 0.01
CA PRO A 190 -2.56 14.17 -0.28
C PRO A 190 -1.78 15.24 0.49
N VAL A 191 -1.54 16.34 -0.20
CA VAL A 191 -0.97 17.58 0.36
C VAL A 191 -2.09 18.60 0.51
N PHE A 192 -2.18 19.23 1.67
CA PHE A 192 -3.17 20.26 1.98
C PHE A 192 -2.49 21.61 2.16
N SER A 193 -3.13 22.67 1.69
CA SER A 193 -2.75 24.03 1.99
C SER A 193 -3.70 24.65 3.01
N GLY A 194 -3.18 25.42 3.93
CA GLY A 194 -3.99 26.14 4.91
C GLY A 194 -3.24 27.31 5.50
N ASP A 195 -3.98 28.36 5.88
CA ASP A 195 -3.47 29.42 6.73
C ASP A 195 -3.58 28.99 8.20
N ALA A 196 -2.71 29.52 9.06
CA ALA A 196 -2.70 29.23 10.50
C ALA A 196 -4.04 29.53 11.21
N CYS A 197 -4.94 30.29 10.55
CA CYS A 197 -6.25 30.67 11.03
C CYS A 197 -7.41 30.03 10.25
N ALA A 198 -7.15 29.21 9.23
CA ALA A 198 -8.21 28.57 8.44
C ALA A 198 -8.57 27.20 9.05
N SER A 199 -9.82 27.04 9.44
CA SER A 199 -10.34 25.80 10.04
C SER A 199 -10.44 24.61 9.05
N ASN A 200 -10.30 24.87 7.74
CA ASN A 200 -10.43 23.85 6.68
C ASN A 200 -9.30 24.03 5.65
N GLY A 201 -8.27 23.19 5.74
CA GLY A 201 -7.25 23.08 4.69
C GLY A 201 -7.87 22.54 3.39
N LYS A 202 -7.52 23.16 2.26
CA LYS A 202 -7.89 22.66 0.93
C LYS A 202 -6.82 21.72 0.42
N ARG A 203 -7.22 20.65 -0.27
CA ARG A 203 -6.26 19.79 -0.97
C ARG A 203 -5.53 20.64 -2.03
N ALA A 204 -4.22 20.75 -1.89
CA ALA A 204 -3.36 21.55 -2.76
C ALA A 204 -2.69 20.69 -3.83
N GLY A 205 -2.47 19.42 -3.52
CA GLY A 205 -1.80 18.52 -4.45
C GLY A 205 -1.60 17.13 -3.88
N THR A 206 -0.65 16.44 -4.43
CA THR A 206 -0.31 15.06 -4.09
C THR A 206 1.20 14.90 -4.10
N ILE A 207 1.73 14.17 -3.13
CA ILE A 207 3.10 13.67 -3.15
C ILE A 207 3.06 12.17 -3.44
N THR A 208 3.91 11.72 -4.33
CA THR A 208 4.09 10.31 -4.66
C THR A 208 5.55 9.92 -4.43
N TYR A 209 5.73 8.81 -3.75
CA TYR A 209 7.02 8.15 -3.58
C TYR A 209 7.01 6.87 -4.38
N GLU A 210 7.95 6.72 -5.29
CA GLU A 210 8.18 5.53 -6.09
C GLU A 210 9.44 4.85 -5.60
N ILE A 211 9.30 3.60 -5.14
CA ILE A 211 10.39 2.78 -4.66
C ILE A 211 10.54 1.60 -5.62
N PRO A 212 11.53 1.64 -6.53
CA PRO A 212 11.65 0.65 -7.61
C PRO A 212 11.84 -0.77 -7.11
N ARG A 213 12.56 -0.95 -6.00
CA ARG A 213 12.87 -2.24 -5.42
C ARG A 213 12.72 -2.20 -3.90
N PHE A 214 11.63 -2.74 -3.42
CA PHE A 214 11.32 -2.86 -2.01
C PHE A 214 11.22 -4.32 -1.62
N ARG A 215 11.93 -4.72 -0.58
CA ARG A 215 11.84 -6.08 -0.04
C ARG A 215 11.40 -6.03 1.41
N LEU A 216 10.42 -6.86 1.73
CA LEU A 216 9.95 -7.04 3.09
C LEU A 216 11.02 -7.70 3.97
N ASN A 217 11.04 -7.35 5.24
CA ASN A 217 12.01 -7.91 6.20
C ASN A 217 11.75 -9.38 6.57
N GLY A 218 10.68 -9.98 6.06
CA GLY A 218 10.33 -11.39 6.27
C GLY A 218 9.82 -11.73 7.68
N GLY A 219 9.59 -10.73 8.50
CA GLY A 219 8.96 -10.89 9.81
C GLY A 219 7.46 -10.59 9.72
N SER A 220 6.63 -11.53 10.16
CA SER A 220 5.19 -11.33 10.32
C SER A 220 4.84 -11.50 11.79
N GLU A 221 4.50 -10.41 12.45
CA GLU A 221 3.95 -10.46 13.79
C GLU A 221 2.42 -10.34 13.70
N MET A 222 1.73 -11.42 14.05
CA MET A 222 0.28 -11.41 14.21
C MET A 222 -0.07 -11.58 15.67
N ALA A 223 -0.43 -10.48 16.32
CA ALA A 223 -0.89 -10.50 17.70
C ALA A 223 -2.41 -10.69 17.74
N PHE A 224 -2.87 -11.80 18.35
CA PHE A 224 -4.29 -12.04 18.60
C PHE A 224 -4.66 -11.52 19.97
N ASN A 225 -5.18 -10.29 20.04
CA ASN A 225 -5.53 -9.62 21.28
C ASN A 225 -7.02 -9.30 21.34
N MET A 226 -7.66 -9.59 22.47
CA MET A 226 -9.10 -9.39 22.67
C MET A 226 -9.47 -7.91 22.91
N SER A 227 -8.51 -7.06 23.25
CA SER A 227 -8.74 -5.66 23.64
C SER A 227 -8.36 -4.62 22.60
N SER A 228 -7.76 -5.00 21.47
CA SER A 228 -7.35 -4.08 20.43
C SER A 228 -7.68 -4.61 19.03
N ASN A 229 -7.96 -3.70 18.10
CA ASN A 229 -8.07 -4.05 16.69
C ASN A 229 -6.73 -4.60 16.22
N GLN A 230 -6.79 -5.69 15.48
CA GLN A 230 -5.59 -6.26 14.88
C GLN A 230 -5.18 -5.43 13.68
N THR A 231 -3.90 -5.18 13.56
CA THR A 231 -3.29 -4.51 12.41
C THR A 231 -2.23 -5.43 11.81
N MET A 232 -2.05 -5.31 10.50
CA MET A 232 -0.93 -5.95 9.81
C MET A 232 0.14 -4.90 9.54
N SER A 233 1.35 -5.16 10.01
CA SER A 233 2.50 -4.31 9.72
C SER A 233 3.34 -4.93 8.60
N LEU A 234 3.67 -4.11 7.60
CA LEU A 234 4.59 -4.43 6.52
C LEU A 234 5.80 -3.52 6.68
N ALA A 235 6.93 -4.09 7.06
CA ALA A 235 8.19 -3.37 7.18
C ALA A 235 9.21 -3.95 6.21
N GLY A 236 10.00 -3.09 5.60
CA GLY A 236 11.04 -3.50 4.67
C GLY A 236 11.97 -2.37 4.31
N VAL A 237 12.90 -2.66 3.42
CA VAL A 237 13.92 -1.74 2.96
C VAL A 237 13.92 -1.60 1.45
N ALA A 238 14.28 -0.42 0.97
CA ALA A 238 14.51 -0.18 -0.44
C ALA A 238 15.90 -0.69 -0.84
N TYR A 239 15.98 -1.33 -1.99
CA TYR A 239 17.21 -1.75 -2.64
C TYR A 239 17.48 -0.86 -3.84
N ALA A 240 18.75 -0.63 -4.14
CA ALA A 240 19.13 0.13 -5.32
C ALA A 240 18.59 -0.50 -6.61
N SER A 241 18.02 0.34 -7.47
CA SER A 241 17.62 -0.03 -8.82
C SER A 241 18.87 -0.22 -9.72
N GLU A 242 18.66 -0.58 -10.97
CA GLU A 242 19.75 -0.62 -11.97
C GLU A 242 20.37 0.76 -12.22
N THR A 243 19.62 1.84 -11.97
CA THR A 243 20.06 3.23 -12.04
C THR A 243 20.62 3.75 -10.72
N CYS A 244 20.78 2.89 -9.71
CA CYS A 244 21.23 3.22 -8.34
C CYS A 244 20.24 4.06 -7.53
N ASP A 245 18.98 4.21 -7.97
CA ASP A 245 17.95 4.93 -7.24
C ASP A 245 17.33 4.03 -6.17
N LEU A 246 17.18 4.56 -4.96
CA LEU A 246 16.47 3.91 -3.86
C LEU A 246 15.00 4.31 -3.85
N MET A 247 14.73 5.59 -4.13
CA MET A 247 13.39 6.17 -4.09
C MET A 247 13.35 7.43 -4.93
N GLU A 248 12.26 7.64 -5.65
CA GLU A 248 11.92 8.91 -6.27
C GLU A 248 10.74 9.54 -5.54
N ALA A 249 10.77 10.85 -5.35
CA ALA A 249 9.67 11.60 -4.77
C ALA A 249 9.20 12.67 -5.74
N SER A 250 7.94 12.63 -6.13
CA SER A 250 7.34 13.60 -7.04
C SER A 250 6.17 14.34 -6.38
N LEU A 251 6.11 15.65 -6.64
CA LEU A 251 5.03 16.54 -6.20
C LEU A 251 4.29 17.04 -7.42
N TYR A 252 2.98 16.86 -7.47
CA TYR A 252 2.16 17.33 -8.57
C TYR A 252 0.81 17.89 -8.11
N ASN A 253 0.21 18.72 -8.97
CA ASN A 253 -1.03 19.45 -8.68
C ASN A 253 -0.96 20.33 -7.42
N ILE A 254 0.25 20.68 -6.97
CA ILE A 254 0.38 21.70 -5.95
C ILE A 254 0.17 23.05 -6.66
N VAL A 255 -0.97 23.64 -6.39
CA VAL A 255 -1.14 25.08 -6.66
C VAL A 255 -0.24 25.81 -5.66
N LEU A 256 0.98 26.07 -6.07
CA LEU A 256 1.85 26.97 -5.32
C LEU A 256 1.10 28.29 -5.26
N SER A 257 0.62 28.67 -4.07
CA SER A 257 -0.02 29.97 -3.94
C SER A 257 1.04 31.03 -4.24
N LEU A 258 0.76 31.78 -5.26
CA LEU A 258 1.64 32.85 -5.79
C LEU A 258 1.77 34.03 -4.83
N ASP A 259 1.20 33.95 -3.63
CA ASP A 259 1.13 35.00 -2.64
C ASP A 259 2.44 35.30 -1.89
N ASP A 260 3.49 34.51 -2.06
CA ASP A 260 4.73 34.76 -1.33
C ASP A 260 5.72 35.69 -2.06
N GLY A 261 5.35 36.18 -3.24
CA GLY A 261 6.16 37.11 -4.01
C GLY A 261 7.47 36.55 -4.60
N SER A 262 7.83 35.31 -4.28
CA SER A 262 9.09 34.68 -4.71
C SER A 262 8.93 33.76 -5.94
N LEU A 263 7.73 33.29 -6.21
CA LEU A 263 7.40 32.36 -7.31
C LEU A 263 6.36 32.95 -8.27
N GLY A 264 6.49 34.22 -8.61
CA GLY A 264 5.63 34.88 -9.61
C GLY A 264 5.76 34.21 -10.98
N ILE A 265 4.65 34.15 -11.72
CA ILE A 265 4.70 33.82 -13.15
C ILE A 265 5.47 34.95 -13.84
N LYS A 266 6.47 34.57 -14.61
CA LYS A 266 7.30 35.45 -15.41
C LYS A 266 6.73 35.63 -16.81
N GLU A 267 6.17 34.54 -17.35
CA GLU A 267 5.75 34.46 -18.74
C GLU A 267 4.66 33.43 -18.89
N LEU A 268 3.77 33.54 -19.87
CA LEU A 268 2.82 32.52 -20.28
C LEU A 268 3.39 31.72 -21.44
N ILE A 269 3.23 30.41 -21.40
CA ILE A 269 3.61 29.53 -22.50
C ILE A 269 2.36 28.71 -22.87
N VAL A 270 1.92 28.87 -24.11
CA VAL A 270 0.77 28.12 -24.63
C VAL A 270 1.25 26.92 -25.42
N ASP A 271 0.65 25.77 -25.16
CA ASP A 271 0.93 24.53 -25.87
C ASP A 271 0.47 24.65 -27.33
N GLU A 272 1.43 24.66 -28.26
CA GLU A 272 1.19 24.84 -29.71
C GLU A 272 0.23 23.79 -30.28
N ASP A 273 0.24 22.58 -29.77
CA ASP A 273 -0.65 21.50 -30.22
C ASP A 273 -2.13 21.78 -29.92
N THR A 274 -2.40 22.69 -29.00
CA THR A 274 -3.76 23.12 -28.63
C THR A 274 -4.24 24.38 -29.32
N LEU A 275 -3.41 25.01 -30.14
CA LEU A 275 -3.72 26.26 -30.87
C LEU A 275 -4.58 26.02 -32.10
N LYS A 276 -5.71 25.35 -31.95
CA LYS A 276 -6.65 25.05 -33.04
C LYS A 276 -8.08 25.36 -32.61
N LYS A 277 -8.87 25.84 -33.57
CA LYS A 277 -10.30 26.09 -33.38
C LYS A 277 -11.01 24.79 -32.89
N GLY A 278 -11.83 24.93 -31.88
CA GLY A 278 -12.55 23.83 -31.26
C GLY A 278 -11.77 23.06 -30.20
N LEU A 279 -10.51 23.38 -29.94
CA LEU A 279 -9.73 22.81 -28.85
C LEU A 279 -9.69 23.73 -27.62
N ALA A 280 -9.57 23.12 -26.48
CA ALA A 280 -9.32 23.83 -25.22
C ALA A 280 -7.82 24.15 -25.13
N PRO A 281 -7.43 25.40 -24.88
CA PRO A 281 -6.02 25.76 -24.73
C PRO A 281 -5.41 25.15 -23.47
N LYS A 282 -4.15 24.71 -23.59
CA LYS A 282 -3.30 24.41 -22.45
C LYS A 282 -2.28 25.52 -22.28
N VAL A 283 -2.37 26.22 -21.17
CA VAL A 283 -1.50 27.37 -20.87
C VAL A 283 -0.70 27.06 -19.62
N TYR A 284 0.60 27.23 -19.70
CA TYR A 284 1.53 27.10 -18.59
C TYR A 284 2.06 28.47 -18.20
N GLY A 285 2.19 28.69 -16.91
CA GLY A 285 2.98 29.80 -16.37
C GLY A 285 4.43 29.38 -16.17
N LEU A 286 5.36 30.06 -16.79
CA LEU A 286 6.78 29.94 -16.49
C LEU A 286 7.06 30.69 -15.18
N LEU A 287 7.47 29.98 -14.15
CA LEU A 287 7.81 30.57 -12.86
C LEU A 287 9.21 31.19 -12.87
N ASN A 288 9.46 32.09 -11.93
CA ASN A 288 10.75 32.75 -11.79
C ASN A 288 11.93 31.79 -11.58
N ASP A 289 11.67 30.59 -11.10
CA ASP A 289 12.66 29.53 -10.90
C ASP A 289 12.83 28.60 -12.13
N GLY A 290 12.15 28.90 -13.24
CA GLY A 290 12.24 28.15 -14.50
C GLY A 290 11.29 26.97 -14.63
N ARG A 291 10.48 26.67 -13.62
CA ARG A 291 9.47 25.59 -13.69
C ARG A 291 8.22 26.03 -14.43
N LEU A 292 7.51 25.08 -15.02
CA LEU A 292 6.22 25.29 -15.66
C LEU A 292 5.08 24.85 -14.75
N SER A 293 4.05 25.65 -14.64
CA SER A 293 2.81 25.35 -13.92
C SER A 293 1.62 25.43 -14.87
N LEU A 294 0.85 24.35 -14.99
CA LEU A 294 -0.39 24.38 -15.79
C LEU A 294 -1.41 25.28 -15.12
N LEU A 295 -1.93 26.25 -15.87
CA LEU A 295 -2.91 27.23 -15.40
C LEU A 295 -4.33 26.79 -15.74
N ASN A 296 -5.28 27.16 -14.88
CA ASN A 296 -6.70 26.93 -15.14
C ASN A 296 -7.26 28.06 -16.03
N ASN A 297 -7.81 27.68 -17.18
CA ASN A 297 -8.32 28.64 -18.17
C ASN A 297 -9.41 29.58 -17.62
N GLU A 298 -10.27 29.07 -16.75
CA GLU A 298 -11.38 29.85 -16.19
C GLU A 298 -10.98 30.63 -14.93
N ALA A 299 -10.18 30.01 -14.06
CA ALA A 299 -9.79 30.60 -12.78
C ALA A 299 -8.65 31.61 -12.92
N ASP A 300 -7.62 31.28 -13.71
CA ASP A 300 -6.36 31.98 -13.71
C ASP A 300 -6.17 32.92 -14.92
N LEU A 301 -6.90 32.66 -16.01
CA LEU A 301 -6.67 33.32 -17.30
C LEU A 301 -7.89 34.08 -17.82
N THR A 302 -7.61 35.09 -18.61
CA THR A 302 -8.59 35.81 -19.45
C THR A 302 -8.19 35.67 -20.91
N PHE A 303 -9.13 35.33 -21.77
CA PHE A 303 -8.93 35.22 -23.21
C PHE A 303 -9.73 36.29 -23.96
N VAL A 304 -9.10 36.90 -24.95
CA VAL A 304 -9.76 37.88 -25.84
C VAL A 304 -9.43 37.52 -27.28
N PRO A 305 -10.42 37.06 -28.08
CA PRO A 305 -11.82 36.83 -27.74
C PRO A 305 -12.03 35.68 -26.71
N VAL A 306 -13.14 35.73 -26.00
CA VAL A 306 -13.49 34.82 -24.94
C VAL A 306 -13.69 33.40 -25.49
N LEU A 307 -13.25 32.40 -24.76
CA LEU A 307 -13.50 31.00 -25.08
C LEU A 307 -15.00 30.68 -25.01
N VAL A 308 -15.48 29.82 -25.91
CA VAL A 308 -16.85 29.29 -25.89
C VAL A 308 -16.78 27.81 -25.46
N ASP A 309 -17.49 27.48 -24.39
CA ASP A 309 -17.43 26.14 -23.76
C ASP A 309 -15.99 25.70 -23.44
N GLY A 310 -15.14 26.64 -23.01
CA GLY A 310 -13.73 26.39 -22.69
C GLY A 310 -12.82 26.15 -23.91
N LYS A 311 -13.28 26.41 -25.14
CA LYS A 311 -12.57 26.16 -26.38
C LYS A 311 -12.44 27.41 -27.25
N PHE A 312 -11.44 27.40 -28.15
CA PHE A 312 -11.31 28.45 -29.17
C PHE A 312 -12.49 28.40 -30.14
N ASN A 313 -13.16 29.57 -30.31
CA ASN A 313 -14.36 29.68 -31.13
C ASN A 313 -14.04 29.99 -32.60
N ALA A 314 -12.94 30.68 -32.85
CA ALA A 314 -12.52 31.08 -34.21
C ALA A 314 -11.00 30.99 -34.33
N ALA A 315 -10.52 30.83 -35.57
CA ALA A 315 -9.12 31.03 -35.91
C ALA A 315 -8.77 32.55 -35.91
N GLY A 316 -7.54 32.86 -35.60
CA GLY A 316 -7.03 34.23 -35.55
C GLY A 316 -6.23 34.50 -34.28
N GLU A 317 -5.95 35.78 -34.05
CA GLU A 317 -5.21 36.26 -32.88
C GLU A 317 -6.07 36.18 -31.61
N VAL A 318 -5.50 35.63 -30.56
CA VAL A 318 -6.11 35.55 -29.22
C VAL A 318 -5.10 36.06 -28.19
N THR A 319 -5.50 37.04 -27.40
CA THR A 319 -4.70 37.51 -26.28
C THR A 319 -5.06 36.72 -25.01
N VAL A 320 -4.06 36.16 -24.36
CA VAL A 320 -4.17 35.46 -23.08
C VAL A 320 -3.54 36.33 -22.00
N THR A 321 -4.26 36.59 -20.93
CA THR A 321 -3.80 37.43 -19.82
C THR A 321 -3.93 36.71 -18.50
N TYR A 322 -2.91 36.76 -17.68
CA TYR A 322 -2.93 36.20 -16.32
C TYR A 322 -3.72 37.15 -15.37
N LYS A 323 -4.75 36.62 -14.72
CA LYS A 323 -5.69 37.42 -13.91
C LYS A 323 -5.07 38.11 -12.69
N LEU A 324 -4.12 37.44 -12.04
CA LEU A 324 -3.46 37.95 -10.83
C LEU A 324 -2.40 39.01 -11.16
N ASN A 325 -1.88 39.03 -12.39
CA ASN A 325 -0.97 40.05 -12.88
C ASN A 325 -1.24 40.35 -14.36
N THR A 326 -2.03 41.35 -14.65
CA THR A 326 -2.45 41.71 -16.00
C THR A 326 -1.33 42.25 -16.89
N ALA A 327 -0.14 42.50 -16.34
CA ALA A 327 1.04 42.82 -17.13
C ALA A 327 1.64 41.61 -17.84
N ILE A 328 1.26 40.39 -17.41
CA ILE A 328 1.69 39.13 -18.01
C ILE A 328 0.63 38.71 -19.04
N THR A 329 0.91 39.01 -20.30
CA THR A 329 0.05 38.70 -21.44
C THR A 329 0.85 38.04 -22.53
N ASP A 330 0.19 37.20 -23.31
CA ASP A 330 0.73 36.61 -24.53
C ASP A 330 -0.30 36.72 -25.66
N THR A 331 0.17 36.86 -26.89
CA THR A 331 -0.70 36.90 -28.07
C THR A 331 -0.35 35.73 -28.97
N ILE A 332 -1.31 34.87 -29.16
CA ILE A 332 -1.17 33.58 -29.87
C ILE A 332 -2.05 33.57 -31.13
N THR A 333 -1.65 32.83 -32.13
CA THR A 333 -2.43 32.63 -33.35
C THR A 333 -3.06 31.24 -33.34
N VAL A 334 -4.39 31.21 -33.35
CA VAL A 334 -5.19 29.98 -33.41
C VAL A 334 -5.40 29.61 -34.86
N ALA A 335 -5.04 28.37 -35.22
CA ALA A 335 -5.26 27.80 -36.57
C ALA A 335 -6.72 27.35 -36.78
N GLU A 336 -7.12 27.20 -38.06
CA GLU A 336 -8.44 26.66 -38.40
C GLU A 336 -8.64 25.18 -37.92
#